data_64cc25c75bd0a889410af9de2e94188b
#
_entry.id   64cc25c75bd0a889410af9de2e94188b
#
_cell.length_a   1.000
_cell.length_b   1.000
_cell.length_c   1.000
_cell.angle_alpha   90.00
_cell.angle_beta   90.00
_cell.angle_gamma   90.00
#
_symmetry.space_group_name_H-M   'P 1'
#
loop_
_entity.id
_entity.type
_entity.pdbx_description
1 polymer ?
#
loop_
_entity_poly.entity_id
_entity_poly.type
_entity_poly.pdbx_seq_one_letter_code
_entity_poly.pdbx_strand_id
1 'polypeptide(L)'
;KSVQHIDKNLDGVITKMIQDGDFSGKNISTCVVRNASKNIKRLILVGKEEGSSVQDRIKLIELGASNILKSYITNAHWVIDDNYEDWEIEIISRSILKINYSFKGNSKSSLSKLDLVCLNGHSLSNTETCTQYGEAVGRGMNLCRHLGNTPANICTPTFLAEKAKSLSDENTCIKTTILEESEMRDLGMLSLLSVGNASAQPSKLIVMEYNGSKTMQQPIALVGKAVTFDTGGISLKPGRGMDEMKFDMCGGASVLGVMSALSEVALDINVVGLIPAVENMPSGNATKPGDVIKSMSGITIEILNTDAEGRLILCDALTYANRFKPKYVVDIATLTGAVIGALGKFTTGMLSNSEELAEILVSCGNSSGDRVWQLPLWKEYDQQLKSNFADLANIGGEAGTITAGCFLSRFTKDYKWAHLDIAG
;
A
#
# COMPACT_ATOMS: atom_id res chain seq x y z
N LYS A 1 19.54 16.16 -27.77
CA LYS A 1 19.74 17.62 -27.96
C LYS A 1 19.94 18.33 -26.62
N SER A 2 19.12 18.10 -25.62
CA SER A 2 19.17 18.75 -24.30
C SER A 2 20.49 18.47 -23.57
N VAL A 3 20.92 17.20 -23.51
CA VAL A 3 22.19 16.81 -22.90
C VAL A 3 23.39 17.46 -23.61
N GLN A 4 23.35 17.56 -24.92
CA GLN A 4 24.40 18.22 -25.69
C GLN A 4 24.51 19.72 -25.39
N HIS A 5 23.36 20.39 -25.14
CA HIS A 5 23.35 21.80 -24.75
C HIS A 5 23.98 22.00 -23.34
N ILE A 6 23.62 21.13 -22.41
CA ILE A 6 24.18 21.14 -21.06
C ILE A 6 25.70 20.86 -21.12
N ASP A 7 26.11 19.85 -21.86
CA ASP A 7 27.51 19.46 -22.01
C ASP A 7 28.38 20.58 -22.57
N LYS A 8 27.86 21.31 -23.58
CA LYS A 8 28.54 22.47 -24.13
C LYS A 8 28.76 23.57 -23.07
N ASN A 9 27.80 23.78 -22.19
CA ASN A 9 27.91 24.74 -21.07
C ASN A 9 28.82 24.25 -19.91
N LEU A 10 29.20 22.97 -19.95
CA LEU A 10 30.11 22.32 -19.02
C LEU A 10 31.47 22.00 -19.63
N ASP A 11 31.84 22.70 -20.72
CA ASP A 11 33.10 22.52 -21.46
C ASP A 11 33.37 21.06 -21.89
N GLY A 12 32.31 20.31 -22.22
CA GLY A 12 32.39 18.95 -22.71
C GLY A 12 32.65 17.88 -21.64
N VAL A 13 32.39 18.16 -20.39
CA VAL A 13 32.62 17.23 -19.26
C VAL A 13 31.87 15.90 -19.47
N ILE A 14 30.61 15.92 -19.92
CA ILE A 14 29.82 14.70 -20.12
C ILE A 14 30.43 13.88 -21.28
N THR A 15 30.73 14.51 -22.38
CA THR A 15 31.35 13.86 -23.52
C THR A 15 32.69 13.21 -23.13
N LYS A 16 33.50 13.90 -22.34
CA LYS A 16 34.79 13.39 -21.86
C LYS A 16 34.58 12.13 -20.96
N MET A 17 33.64 12.16 -20.00
CA MET A 17 33.34 11.01 -19.16
C MET A 17 32.92 9.78 -19.95
N ILE A 18 32.19 9.98 -21.07
CA ILE A 18 31.81 8.89 -21.97
C ILE A 18 33.02 8.37 -22.75
N GLN A 19 33.88 9.25 -23.26
CA GLN A 19 35.07 8.88 -24.01
C GLN A 19 36.10 8.15 -23.15
N ASP A 20 36.29 8.58 -21.90
CA ASP A 20 37.21 7.98 -20.94
C ASP A 20 36.70 6.65 -20.39
N GLY A 21 35.42 6.29 -20.69
CA GLY A 21 34.78 5.07 -20.23
C GLY A 21 34.26 5.12 -18.78
N ASP A 22 34.30 6.27 -18.13
CA ASP A 22 33.82 6.48 -16.76
C ASP A 22 32.29 6.42 -16.65
N PHE A 23 31.60 6.69 -17.77
CA PHE A 23 30.13 6.64 -17.86
C PHE A 23 29.70 6.16 -19.25
N SER A 24 28.97 5.07 -19.31
CA SER A 24 28.52 4.53 -20.62
C SER A 24 27.27 5.21 -21.17
N GLY A 25 26.49 5.86 -20.32
CA GLY A 25 25.15 6.37 -20.68
C GLY A 25 24.12 5.27 -20.95
N LYS A 26 24.55 4.00 -20.94
CA LYS A 26 23.73 2.81 -21.18
C LYS A 26 23.53 2.05 -19.89
N ASN A 27 22.50 1.19 -19.87
CA ASN A 27 22.12 0.41 -18.70
C ASN A 27 21.84 1.28 -17.46
N ILE A 28 21.36 0.66 -16.40
CA ILE A 28 21.08 1.34 -15.12
C ILE A 28 22.42 1.71 -14.46
N SER A 29 23.01 2.83 -14.88
CA SER A 29 24.28 3.32 -14.37
C SER A 29 24.19 4.76 -13.90
N THR A 30 25.02 5.14 -12.92
CA THR A 30 25.17 6.52 -12.48
C THR A 30 26.64 6.89 -12.37
N CYS A 31 26.93 8.16 -12.65
CA CYS A 31 28.24 8.74 -12.41
C CYS A 31 28.07 10.07 -11.65
N VAL A 32 28.91 10.30 -10.64
CA VAL A 32 28.92 11.53 -9.87
C VAL A 32 30.21 12.29 -10.16
N VAL A 33 30.11 13.38 -10.91
CA VAL A 33 31.22 14.26 -11.23
C VAL A 33 31.30 15.36 -10.17
N ARG A 34 32.44 15.47 -9.48
CA ARG A 34 32.68 16.54 -8.51
C ARG A 34 33.34 17.74 -9.19
N ASN A 35 32.90 18.94 -8.78
CA ASN A 35 33.41 20.20 -9.34
C ASN A 35 33.30 20.24 -10.89
N ALA A 36 32.10 19.85 -11.41
CA ALA A 36 31.83 19.82 -12.82
C ALA A 36 31.99 21.18 -13.51
N SER A 37 31.76 22.27 -12.77
CA SER A 37 32.12 23.65 -13.18
C SER A 37 32.27 24.56 -11.96
N LYS A 38 32.62 25.85 -12.16
CA LYS A 38 32.68 26.85 -11.10
C LYS A 38 31.35 26.99 -10.33
N ASN A 39 30.22 26.79 -11.01
CA ASN A 39 28.87 26.95 -10.46
C ASN A 39 28.21 25.62 -10.08
N ILE A 40 28.72 24.49 -10.58
CA ILE A 40 28.16 23.16 -10.35
C ILE A 40 29.15 22.31 -9.58
N LYS A 41 28.94 22.23 -8.25
CA LYS A 41 29.79 21.45 -7.36
C LYS A 41 29.68 19.93 -7.59
N ARG A 42 28.53 19.47 -8.04
CA ARG A 42 28.26 18.06 -8.36
C ARG A 42 27.32 17.96 -9.54
N LEU A 43 27.66 17.10 -10.48
CA LEU A 43 26.81 16.67 -11.59
C LEU A 43 26.55 15.16 -11.41
N ILE A 44 25.31 14.78 -11.33
CA ILE A 44 24.89 13.38 -11.26
C ILE A 44 24.34 12.99 -12.62
N LEU A 45 25.03 12.10 -13.28
CA LEU A 45 24.62 11.53 -14.56
C LEU A 45 23.87 10.21 -14.28
N VAL A 46 22.73 10.05 -14.94
CA VAL A 46 21.92 8.82 -14.87
C VAL A 46 21.75 8.31 -16.30
N GLY A 47 22.24 7.10 -16.55
CA GLY A 47 22.19 6.48 -17.90
C GLY A 47 20.84 5.84 -18.14
N LYS A 48 20.18 6.20 -19.25
CA LYS A 48 18.91 5.61 -19.71
C LYS A 48 19.12 4.99 -21.09
N GLU A 49 18.83 3.70 -21.21
CA GLU A 49 18.86 3.00 -22.48
C GLU A 49 17.52 3.19 -23.22
N GLU A 50 17.57 3.34 -24.53
CA GLU A 50 16.37 3.41 -25.37
C GLU A 50 15.60 2.07 -25.27
N GLY A 51 14.28 2.12 -25.10
CA GLY A 51 13.45 0.94 -24.91
C GLY A 51 13.45 0.37 -23.48
N SER A 52 14.02 1.06 -22.50
CA SER A 52 13.97 0.64 -21.08
C SER A 52 12.54 0.42 -20.61
N SER A 53 12.32 -0.66 -19.86
CA SER A 53 11.02 -0.96 -19.24
C SER A 53 10.62 0.10 -18.20
N VAL A 54 9.33 0.18 -17.87
CA VAL A 54 8.82 1.05 -16.78
C VAL A 54 9.59 0.79 -15.47
N GLN A 55 9.82 -0.47 -15.12
CA GLN A 55 10.56 -0.85 -13.93
C GLN A 55 12.01 -0.36 -13.94
N ASP A 56 12.68 -0.42 -15.10
CA ASP A 56 14.05 0.07 -15.22
C ASP A 56 14.11 1.60 -15.13
N ARG A 57 13.13 2.29 -15.70
CA ARG A 57 12.99 3.75 -15.59
C ARG A 57 12.73 4.18 -14.14
N ILE A 58 11.87 3.47 -13.39
CA ILE A 58 11.66 3.70 -11.95
C ILE A 58 12.97 3.51 -11.17
N LYS A 59 13.69 2.41 -11.41
CA LYS A 59 14.99 2.14 -10.76
C LYS A 59 16.01 3.25 -11.04
N LEU A 60 16.06 3.75 -12.27
CA LEU A 60 16.94 4.84 -12.66
C LEU A 60 16.62 6.12 -11.87
N ILE A 61 15.35 6.48 -11.77
CA ILE A 61 14.89 7.63 -10.99
C ILE A 61 15.26 7.46 -9.51
N GLU A 62 14.97 6.30 -8.92
CA GLU A 62 15.32 6.00 -7.53
C GLU A 62 16.83 6.05 -7.28
N LEU A 63 17.63 5.60 -8.23
CA LEU A 63 19.08 5.66 -8.16
C LEU A 63 19.59 7.12 -8.21
N GLY A 64 19.04 7.96 -9.09
CA GLY A 64 19.30 9.39 -9.14
C GLY A 64 18.94 10.08 -7.83
N ALA A 65 17.73 9.87 -7.31
CA ALA A 65 17.26 10.38 -6.04
C ALA A 65 18.16 9.96 -4.86
N SER A 66 18.57 8.68 -4.83
CA SER A 66 19.48 8.16 -3.82
C SER A 66 20.85 8.85 -3.85
N ASN A 67 21.41 9.12 -5.04
CA ASN A 67 22.67 9.83 -5.18
C ASN A 67 22.58 11.29 -4.72
N ILE A 68 21.47 11.96 -5.00
CA ILE A 68 21.19 13.32 -4.50
C ILE A 68 21.21 13.30 -2.97
N LEU A 69 20.40 12.45 -2.34
CA LEU A 69 20.22 12.38 -0.89
C LEU A 69 21.52 11.99 -0.15
N LYS A 70 22.35 11.13 -0.74
CA LYS A 70 23.66 10.74 -0.19
C LYS A 70 24.75 11.81 -0.38
N SER A 71 24.48 12.82 -1.17
CA SER A 71 25.50 13.80 -1.55
C SER A 71 25.75 14.90 -0.53
N TYR A 72 25.01 14.96 0.58
CA TYR A 72 25.13 16.00 1.62
C TYR A 72 25.07 17.42 1.04
N ILE A 73 24.11 17.65 0.14
CA ILE A 73 23.84 18.95 -0.49
C ILE A 73 22.52 19.50 0.02
N THR A 74 22.41 20.83 0.06
CA THR A 74 21.19 21.52 0.49
C THR A 74 20.22 21.77 -0.66
N ASN A 75 20.74 22.03 -1.85
CA ASN A 75 19.94 22.34 -3.03
C ASN A 75 20.36 21.45 -4.20
N ALA A 76 19.40 20.94 -4.94
CA ALA A 76 19.60 20.17 -6.16
C ALA A 76 18.66 20.64 -7.26
N HIS A 77 19.06 20.43 -8.51
CA HIS A 77 18.24 20.63 -9.68
C HIS A 77 18.14 19.30 -10.42
N TRP A 78 16.92 18.84 -10.67
CA TRP A 78 16.65 17.69 -11.54
C TRP A 78 16.24 18.21 -12.92
N VAL A 79 17.00 17.89 -13.93
CA VAL A 79 16.73 18.35 -15.31
C VAL A 79 15.74 17.41 -15.97
N ILE A 80 14.64 17.97 -16.46
CA ILE A 80 13.58 17.29 -17.20
C ILE A 80 13.61 17.80 -18.64
N ASP A 81 13.68 16.89 -19.59
CA ASP A 81 13.64 17.19 -21.02
C ASP A 81 12.50 16.46 -21.72
N ASP A 82 12.38 16.63 -23.04
CA ASP A 82 11.30 16.06 -23.86
C ASP A 82 11.20 14.52 -23.83
N ASN A 83 12.16 13.83 -23.22
CA ASN A 83 12.15 12.37 -23.07
C ASN A 83 11.49 11.90 -21.75
N TYR A 84 11.09 12.82 -20.87
CA TYR A 84 10.35 12.50 -19.68
C TYR A 84 8.84 12.46 -19.97
N GLU A 85 8.17 11.48 -19.38
CA GLU A 85 6.72 11.37 -19.34
C GLU A 85 6.19 11.87 -17.99
N ASP A 86 4.95 12.33 -17.94
CA ASP A 86 4.33 12.90 -16.74
C ASP A 86 4.45 11.97 -15.52
N TRP A 87 4.25 10.67 -15.69
CA TRP A 87 4.39 9.69 -14.63
C TRP A 87 5.83 9.59 -14.06
N GLU A 88 6.86 9.89 -14.85
CA GLU A 88 8.24 9.90 -14.34
C GLU A 88 8.49 11.08 -13.41
N ILE A 89 7.83 12.21 -13.63
CA ILE A 89 7.87 13.39 -12.76
C ILE A 89 7.23 13.05 -11.40
N GLU A 90 6.10 12.36 -11.41
CA GLU A 90 5.46 11.83 -10.19
C GLU A 90 6.41 10.89 -9.43
N ILE A 91 7.08 9.99 -10.15
CA ILE A 91 8.05 9.05 -9.55
C ILE A 91 9.25 9.78 -8.94
N ILE A 92 9.76 10.86 -9.56
CA ILE A 92 10.87 11.66 -9.00
C ILE A 92 10.47 12.19 -7.63
N SER A 93 9.34 12.89 -7.54
CA SER A 93 8.86 13.52 -6.32
C SER A 93 8.58 12.48 -5.22
N ARG A 94 7.89 11.40 -5.57
CA ARG A 94 7.62 10.27 -4.70
C ARG A 94 8.91 9.62 -4.18
N SER A 95 9.90 9.41 -5.05
CA SER A 95 11.15 8.72 -4.71
C SER A 95 12.02 9.50 -3.74
N ILE A 96 12.07 10.82 -3.85
CA ILE A 96 12.78 11.67 -2.90
C ILE A 96 12.20 11.48 -1.49
N LEU A 97 10.88 11.55 -1.34
CA LEU A 97 10.21 11.36 -0.04
C LEU A 97 10.40 9.93 0.48
N LYS A 98 10.21 8.92 -0.39
CA LYS A 98 10.38 7.50 -0.07
C LYS A 98 11.78 7.19 0.48
N ILE A 99 12.82 7.67 -0.19
CA ILE A 99 14.22 7.36 0.15
C ILE A 99 14.69 8.17 1.36
N ASN A 100 14.17 9.38 1.54
CA ASN A 100 14.51 10.25 2.68
C ASN A 100 13.79 9.86 3.98
N TYR A 101 12.83 8.93 3.92
CA TYR A 101 12.10 8.48 5.10
C TYR A 101 13.01 7.82 6.14
N SER A 102 12.83 8.20 7.40
CA SER A 102 13.43 7.57 8.57
C SER A 102 12.42 7.53 9.72
N PHE A 103 12.19 6.35 10.31
CA PHE A 103 11.24 6.19 11.43
C PHE A 103 11.64 7.03 12.65
N LYS A 104 12.95 7.13 12.94
CA LYS A 104 13.46 7.90 14.08
C LYS A 104 13.55 9.41 13.81
N GLY A 105 13.05 9.91 12.68
CA GLY A 105 13.07 11.33 12.33
C GLY A 105 14.45 11.89 11.95
N ASN A 106 15.52 11.10 12.02
CA ASN A 106 16.85 11.52 11.63
C ASN A 106 17.01 11.35 10.11
N SER A 107 16.52 12.32 9.34
CA SER A 107 16.87 12.40 7.92
C SER A 107 18.40 12.39 7.77
N LYS A 108 18.90 11.43 6.97
CA LYS A 108 20.34 11.37 6.66
C LYS A 108 20.73 12.39 5.59
N SER A 109 19.75 13.07 5.01
CA SER A 109 19.96 14.04 3.94
C SER A 109 19.93 15.46 4.46
N SER A 110 20.82 16.28 3.92
CA SER A 110 20.81 17.75 4.12
C SER A 110 19.96 18.46 3.06
N LEU A 111 19.32 17.73 2.15
CA LEU A 111 18.53 18.31 1.06
C LEU A 111 17.35 19.09 1.63
N SER A 112 17.31 20.38 1.38
CA SER A 112 16.22 21.29 1.76
C SER A 112 15.39 21.74 0.56
N LYS A 113 15.95 21.66 -0.66
CA LYS A 113 15.29 22.08 -1.88
C LYS A 113 15.69 21.22 -3.08
N LEU A 114 14.69 20.74 -3.81
CA LEU A 114 14.84 20.12 -5.13
C LEU A 114 14.02 20.91 -6.15
N ASP A 115 14.68 21.53 -7.12
CA ASP A 115 14.02 22.19 -8.23
C ASP A 115 13.95 21.23 -9.42
N LEU A 116 12.77 21.10 -10.04
CA LEU A 116 12.61 20.45 -11.32
C LEU A 116 12.79 21.51 -12.41
N VAL A 117 13.82 21.36 -13.23
CA VAL A 117 14.19 22.31 -14.29
C VAL A 117 13.75 21.74 -15.63
N CYS A 118 12.68 22.28 -16.18
CA CYS A 118 12.16 21.88 -17.48
C CYS A 118 12.98 22.53 -18.61
N LEU A 119 13.46 21.70 -19.53
CA LEU A 119 14.09 22.13 -20.78
C LEU A 119 13.10 21.87 -21.93
N ASN A 120 12.97 22.83 -22.84
CA ASN A 120 12.32 22.74 -24.16
C ASN A 120 11.08 21.81 -24.25
N GLY A 121 9.89 22.28 -23.99
CA GLY A 121 8.65 21.59 -24.37
C GLY A 121 7.78 21.07 -23.25
N HIS A 122 8.29 20.78 -22.05
CA HIS A 122 7.42 20.44 -20.93
C HIS A 122 6.63 21.67 -20.45
N SER A 123 5.30 21.50 -20.32
CA SER A 123 4.44 22.53 -19.73
C SER A 123 4.68 22.62 -18.22
N LEU A 124 4.97 23.82 -17.73
CA LEU A 124 5.15 24.05 -16.28
C LEU A 124 3.93 23.61 -15.47
N SER A 125 2.71 23.82 -15.99
CA SER A 125 1.47 23.44 -15.30
C SER A 125 1.34 21.92 -15.10
N ASN A 126 1.73 21.13 -16.12
CA ASN A 126 1.74 19.67 -15.99
C ASN A 126 2.79 19.22 -14.97
N THR A 127 3.99 19.82 -15.00
CA THR A 127 5.08 19.50 -14.08
C THR A 127 4.68 19.77 -12.63
N GLU A 128 4.02 20.88 -12.34
CA GLU A 128 3.53 21.20 -10.99
C GLU A 128 2.48 20.19 -10.51
N THR A 129 1.50 19.87 -11.36
CA THR A 129 0.45 18.88 -11.04
C THR A 129 1.05 17.50 -10.77
N CYS A 130 1.94 17.02 -11.63
CA CYS A 130 2.63 15.73 -11.45
C CYS A 130 3.50 15.73 -10.18
N THR A 131 4.17 16.84 -9.88
CA THR A 131 4.98 16.99 -8.66
C THR A 131 4.10 16.88 -7.42
N GLN A 132 3.00 17.65 -7.35
CA GLN A 132 2.06 17.62 -6.24
C GLN A 132 1.47 16.22 -6.04
N TYR A 133 1.10 15.55 -7.13
CA TYR A 133 0.59 14.19 -7.08
C TYR A 133 1.65 13.21 -6.52
N GLY A 134 2.86 13.24 -7.07
CA GLY A 134 3.97 12.40 -6.60
C GLY A 134 4.33 12.64 -5.13
N GLU A 135 4.28 13.90 -4.66
CA GLU A 135 4.49 14.25 -3.26
C GLU A 135 3.39 13.71 -2.36
N ALA A 136 2.11 13.87 -2.72
CA ALA A 136 0.98 13.36 -1.95
C ALA A 136 1.06 11.84 -1.80
N VAL A 137 1.33 11.12 -2.90
CA VAL A 137 1.55 9.67 -2.87
C VAL A 137 2.75 9.32 -1.98
N GLY A 138 3.87 10.05 -2.10
CA GLY A 138 5.07 9.84 -1.28
C GLY A 138 4.81 10.03 0.21
N ARG A 139 4.02 11.05 0.60
CA ARG A 139 3.59 11.28 2.00
C ARG A 139 2.68 10.16 2.49
N GLY A 140 1.69 9.74 1.69
CA GLY A 140 0.81 8.61 2.00
C GLY A 140 1.59 7.31 2.21
N MET A 141 2.56 7.00 1.34
CA MET A 141 3.47 5.85 1.50
C MET A 141 4.28 5.95 2.80
N ASN A 142 4.78 7.14 3.15
CA ASN A 142 5.54 7.33 4.38
C ASN A 142 4.66 7.24 5.63
N LEU A 143 3.40 7.67 5.57
CA LEU A 143 2.41 7.45 6.63
C LEU A 143 2.18 5.95 6.85
N CYS A 144 1.93 5.18 5.78
CA CYS A 144 1.77 3.74 5.85
C CYS A 144 3.00 3.07 6.50
N ARG A 145 4.21 3.41 6.05
CA ARG A 145 5.48 2.89 6.61
C ARG A 145 5.68 3.30 8.07
N HIS A 146 5.28 4.52 8.43
CA HIS A 146 5.40 5.01 9.81
C HIS A 146 4.47 4.23 10.75
N LEU A 147 3.23 3.99 10.33
CA LEU A 147 2.27 3.20 11.10
C LEU A 147 2.76 1.76 11.28
N GLY A 148 3.20 1.09 10.18
CA GLY A 148 3.74 -0.27 10.26
C GLY A 148 5.00 -0.38 11.13
N ASN A 149 5.88 0.64 11.12
CA ASN A 149 7.08 0.64 11.95
C ASN A 149 6.80 0.99 13.43
N THR A 150 5.64 1.59 13.73
CA THR A 150 5.27 1.94 15.10
C THR A 150 5.00 0.67 15.90
N PRO A 151 5.65 0.49 17.07
CA PRO A 151 5.45 -0.69 17.91
C PRO A 151 3.99 -0.87 18.33
N ALA A 152 3.54 -2.12 18.45
CA ALA A 152 2.13 -2.47 18.70
C ALA A 152 1.59 -1.94 20.06
N ASN A 153 2.47 -1.73 21.04
CA ASN A 153 2.08 -1.09 22.31
C ASN A 153 1.69 0.40 22.15
N ILE A 154 1.97 1.00 20.99
CA ILE A 154 1.57 2.36 20.62
C ILE A 154 0.52 2.28 19.50
N CYS A 155 0.82 1.56 18.41
CA CYS A 155 -0.08 1.39 17.26
C CYS A 155 -1.19 0.37 17.57
N THR A 156 -2.11 0.73 18.45
CA THR A 156 -3.29 -0.04 18.84
C THR A 156 -4.47 0.25 17.91
N PRO A 157 -5.58 -0.52 17.96
CA PRO A 157 -6.79 -0.20 17.22
C PRO A 157 -7.31 1.21 17.50
N THR A 158 -7.26 1.66 18.76
CA THR A 158 -7.64 3.02 19.17
C THR A 158 -6.72 4.07 18.53
N PHE A 159 -5.40 3.85 18.52
CA PHE A 159 -4.45 4.75 17.89
C PHE A 159 -4.72 4.91 16.38
N LEU A 160 -5.03 3.84 15.68
CA LEU A 160 -5.40 3.91 14.26
C LEU A 160 -6.69 4.71 14.05
N ALA A 161 -7.69 4.53 14.91
CA ALA A 161 -8.94 5.29 14.89
C ALA A 161 -8.69 6.80 15.11
N GLU A 162 -7.82 7.15 16.07
CA GLU A 162 -7.41 8.55 16.32
C GLU A 162 -6.68 9.17 15.13
N LYS A 163 -5.81 8.40 14.47
CA LYS A 163 -5.12 8.85 13.25
C LYS A 163 -6.10 9.11 12.10
N ALA A 164 -7.11 8.25 11.92
CA ALA A 164 -8.15 8.46 10.93
C ALA A 164 -9.00 9.70 11.23
N LYS A 165 -9.34 9.94 12.50
CA LYS A 165 -10.03 11.18 12.92
C LYS A 165 -9.19 12.42 12.66
N SER A 166 -7.91 12.41 13.03
CA SER A 166 -7.00 13.54 12.77
C SER A 166 -6.96 13.91 11.27
N LEU A 167 -6.93 12.92 10.38
CA LEU A 167 -6.99 13.16 8.93
C LEU A 167 -8.28 13.86 8.50
N SER A 168 -9.43 13.50 9.10
CA SER A 168 -10.72 14.14 8.79
C SER A 168 -10.86 15.52 9.42
N ASP A 169 -10.26 15.75 10.58
CA ASP A 169 -10.27 17.06 11.23
C ASP A 169 -9.46 18.10 10.44
N GLU A 170 -8.40 17.65 9.78
CA GLU A 170 -7.53 18.47 8.94
C GLU A 170 -8.09 18.68 7.52
N ASN A 171 -9.03 17.83 7.07
CA ASN A 171 -9.48 17.77 5.66
C ASN A 171 -10.99 17.61 5.55
N THR A 172 -11.67 18.65 5.12
CA THR A 172 -13.15 18.70 4.99
C THR A 172 -13.74 17.75 3.94
N CYS A 173 -12.90 17.24 3.02
CA CYS A 173 -13.32 16.26 2.01
C CYS A 173 -13.37 14.81 2.54
N ILE A 174 -12.88 14.58 3.76
CA ILE A 174 -12.91 13.27 4.41
C ILE A 174 -13.83 13.33 5.62
N LYS A 175 -14.72 12.35 5.72
CA LYS A 175 -15.54 12.11 6.90
C LYS A 175 -15.12 10.78 7.53
N THR A 176 -14.82 10.78 8.82
CA THR A 176 -14.45 9.56 9.57
C THR A 176 -15.53 9.20 10.58
N THR A 177 -15.96 7.95 10.55
CA THR A 177 -16.87 7.35 11.54
C THR A 177 -16.15 6.15 12.16
N ILE A 178 -16.21 6.03 13.49
CA ILE A 178 -15.64 4.89 14.20
C ILE A 178 -16.78 4.11 14.80
N LEU A 179 -16.89 2.83 14.49
CA LEU A 179 -17.83 1.93 15.14
C LEU A 179 -17.13 1.26 16.31
N GLU A 180 -17.74 1.37 17.48
CA GLU A 180 -17.34 0.71 18.71
C GLU A 180 -17.86 -0.74 18.75
N GLU A 181 -17.36 -1.57 19.67
CA GLU A 181 -17.75 -2.98 19.78
C GLU A 181 -19.26 -3.19 19.99
N SER A 182 -19.94 -2.30 20.71
CA SER A 182 -21.39 -2.35 20.89
C SER A 182 -22.12 -2.19 19.57
N GLU A 183 -21.75 -1.19 18.76
CA GLU A 183 -22.35 -0.93 17.46
C GLU A 183 -22.07 -2.07 16.47
N MET A 184 -20.84 -2.60 16.49
CA MET A 184 -20.46 -3.77 15.67
C MET A 184 -21.28 -5.01 16.07
N ARG A 185 -21.52 -5.20 17.38
CA ARG A 185 -22.35 -6.30 17.90
C ARG A 185 -23.80 -6.17 17.44
N ASP A 186 -24.38 -4.96 17.49
CA ASP A 186 -25.74 -4.69 17.04
C ASP A 186 -25.89 -4.92 15.52
N LEU A 187 -24.83 -4.71 14.77
CA LEU A 187 -24.76 -4.99 13.32
C LEU A 187 -24.50 -6.47 13.01
N GLY A 188 -24.25 -7.31 14.02
CA GLY A 188 -23.95 -8.73 13.85
C GLY A 188 -22.53 -9.02 13.35
N MET A 189 -21.57 -8.13 13.55
CA MET A 189 -20.14 -8.33 13.17
C MET A 189 -19.42 -9.25 14.17
N LEU A 190 -19.99 -10.44 14.41
CA LEU A 190 -19.47 -11.33 15.44
C LEU A 190 -18.19 -12.03 15.02
N SER A 191 -17.93 -12.13 13.69
CA SER A 191 -16.67 -12.67 13.18
C SER A 191 -15.49 -11.76 13.49
N LEU A 192 -15.64 -10.45 13.27
CA LEU A 192 -14.64 -9.45 13.65
C LEU A 192 -14.40 -9.45 15.16
N LEU A 193 -15.48 -9.38 15.93
CA LEU A 193 -15.40 -9.32 17.39
C LEU A 193 -14.81 -10.59 18.02
N SER A 194 -14.97 -11.76 17.37
CA SER A 194 -14.41 -13.03 17.87
C SER A 194 -12.88 -13.01 17.90
N VAL A 195 -12.24 -12.25 17.03
CA VAL A 195 -10.78 -12.08 17.01
C VAL A 195 -10.34 -11.15 18.13
N GLY A 196 -10.99 -10.00 18.29
CA GLY A 196 -10.62 -8.98 19.28
C GLY A 196 -10.99 -9.31 20.73
N ASN A 197 -11.90 -10.24 20.97
CA ASN A 197 -12.42 -10.57 22.31
C ASN A 197 -11.36 -10.94 23.36
N ALA A 198 -10.20 -11.38 22.91
CA ALA A 198 -9.11 -11.81 23.78
C ALA A 198 -8.20 -10.67 24.23
N SER A 199 -8.25 -9.52 23.54
CA SER A 199 -7.39 -8.38 23.82
C SER A 199 -7.98 -7.45 24.89
N ALA A 200 -7.09 -6.75 25.60
CA ALA A 200 -7.46 -5.60 26.42
C ALA A 200 -7.69 -4.32 25.59
N GLN A 201 -7.27 -4.32 24.32
CA GLN A 201 -7.50 -3.22 23.38
C GLN A 201 -8.86 -3.42 22.70
N PRO A 202 -9.76 -2.42 22.75
CA PRO A 202 -11.06 -2.55 22.12
C PRO A 202 -10.95 -2.58 20.59
N SER A 203 -11.71 -3.48 19.98
CA SER A 203 -11.84 -3.56 18.52
C SER A 203 -12.49 -2.29 17.94
N LYS A 204 -12.11 -1.89 16.74
CA LYS A 204 -12.69 -0.75 16.03
C LYS A 204 -12.98 -1.11 14.57
N LEU A 205 -14.09 -0.63 14.03
CA LEU A 205 -14.24 -0.52 12.60
C LEU A 205 -14.14 0.96 12.21
N ILE A 206 -13.09 1.32 11.49
CA ILE A 206 -12.82 2.68 11.05
C ILE A 206 -13.40 2.82 9.65
N VAL A 207 -14.28 3.79 9.45
CA VAL A 207 -14.94 4.10 8.18
C VAL A 207 -14.55 5.51 7.78
N MET A 208 -13.92 5.65 6.62
CA MET A 208 -13.49 6.94 6.07
C MET A 208 -14.13 7.14 4.71
N GLU A 209 -14.87 8.24 4.52
CA GLU A 209 -15.54 8.59 3.29
C GLU A 209 -14.85 9.81 2.68
N TYR A 210 -14.20 9.64 1.53
CA TYR A 210 -13.70 10.73 0.71
C TYR A 210 -14.73 11.06 -0.36
N ASN A 211 -15.24 12.29 -0.34
CA ASN A 211 -16.26 12.79 -1.25
C ASN A 211 -15.65 13.85 -2.16
N GLY A 212 -14.85 13.41 -3.15
CA GLY A 212 -14.20 14.30 -4.11
C GLY A 212 -15.01 14.51 -5.39
N SER A 213 -15.96 13.62 -5.70
CA SER A 213 -16.68 13.71 -6.95
C SER A 213 -17.73 14.83 -6.96
N LYS A 214 -17.71 15.62 -8.04
CA LYS A 214 -18.73 16.62 -8.34
C LYS A 214 -20.02 16.01 -8.89
N THR A 215 -19.99 14.74 -9.26
CA THR A 215 -21.13 13.97 -9.75
C THR A 215 -21.41 12.83 -8.77
N MET A 216 -22.65 12.32 -8.76
CA MET A 216 -23.05 11.20 -7.89
C MET A 216 -22.48 9.86 -8.43
N GLN A 217 -21.16 9.72 -8.39
CA GLN A 217 -20.49 8.48 -8.79
C GLN A 217 -20.49 7.46 -7.65
N GLN A 218 -20.64 6.18 -8.03
CA GLN A 218 -20.46 5.08 -7.09
C GLN A 218 -19.02 5.09 -6.54
N PRO A 219 -18.81 4.93 -5.22
CA PRO A 219 -17.48 4.96 -4.66
C PRO A 219 -16.68 3.70 -5.02
N ILE A 220 -15.36 3.80 -4.91
CA ILE A 220 -14.46 2.67 -4.80
C ILE A 220 -14.28 2.40 -3.29
N ALA A 221 -14.49 1.16 -2.86
CA ALA A 221 -14.23 0.77 -1.47
C ALA A 221 -12.85 0.11 -1.34
N LEU A 222 -12.08 0.57 -0.38
CA LEU A 222 -10.80 0.00 0.02
C LEU A 222 -10.95 -0.60 1.43
N VAL A 223 -10.68 -1.88 1.59
CA VAL A 223 -10.79 -2.58 2.87
C VAL A 223 -9.41 -3.01 3.33
N GLY A 224 -8.95 -2.53 4.47
CA GLY A 224 -7.57 -2.78 4.94
C GLY A 224 -7.54 -3.60 6.22
N LYS A 225 -6.96 -4.81 6.19
CA LYS A 225 -6.69 -5.61 7.41
C LYS A 225 -5.83 -4.80 8.37
N ALA A 226 -6.29 -4.70 9.63
CA ALA A 226 -5.54 -4.01 10.68
C ALA A 226 -5.50 -4.83 11.97
N VAL A 227 -4.83 -5.98 11.93
CA VAL A 227 -4.47 -6.72 13.15
C VAL A 227 -3.21 -6.06 13.71
N THR A 228 -3.36 -5.23 14.75
CA THR A 228 -2.27 -4.37 15.25
C THR A 228 -1.16 -5.17 15.94
N PHE A 229 -1.48 -6.35 16.44
CA PHE A 229 -0.54 -7.39 16.82
C PHE A 229 -1.20 -8.76 16.71
N ASP A 230 -0.52 -9.71 16.09
CA ASP A 230 -1.03 -11.05 15.87
C ASP A 230 -0.16 -12.11 16.55
N THR A 231 -0.66 -12.66 17.67
CA THR A 231 -0.02 -13.80 18.35
C THR A 231 -0.43 -15.14 17.78
N GLY A 232 -1.43 -15.18 16.87
CA GLY A 232 -2.13 -16.39 16.47
C GLY A 232 -3.30 -16.77 17.39
N GLY A 233 -3.49 -16.09 18.49
CA GLY A 233 -4.50 -16.44 19.50
C GLY A 233 -4.17 -17.76 20.20
N ILE A 234 -5.16 -18.64 20.38
CA ILE A 234 -4.97 -19.98 20.99
C ILE A 234 -4.08 -20.87 20.09
N SER A 235 -4.17 -20.73 18.78
CA SER A 235 -3.23 -21.36 17.81
C SER A 235 -1.93 -20.56 17.76
N LEU A 236 -1.22 -20.50 18.88
CA LEU A 236 -0.11 -19.58 19.15
C LEU A 236 1.04 -19.75 18.16
N LYS A 237 1.49 -18.64 17.58
CA LYS A 237 2.69 -18.60 16.73
C LYS A 237 3.97 -18.93 17.51
N PRO A 238 5.00 -19.48 16.83
CA PRO A 238 6.34 -19.59 17.43
C PRO A 238 6.86 -18.20 17.84
N GLY A 239 7.58 -18.10 18.98
CA GLY A 239 8.14 -16.83 19.45
C GLY A 239 9.14 -16.20 18.49
N ARG A 240 9.82 -17.02 17.67
CA ARG A 240 10.76 -16.53 16.67
C ARG A 240 10.03 -15.79 15.55
N GLY A 241 10.32 -14.49 15.36
CA GLY A 241 9.69 -13.64 14.35
C GLY A 241 8.32 -13.10 14.75
N MET A 242 7.82 -13.40 15.97
CA MET A 242 6.52 -12.86 16.42
C MET A 242 6.56 -11.33 16.56
N ASP A 243 7.72 -10.72 16.80
CA ASP A 243 7.92 -9.27 16.84
C ASP A 243 7.62 -8.58 15.50
N GLU A 244 7.69 -9.32 14.39
CA GLU A 244 7.30 -8.81 13.06
C GLU A 244 5.77 -8.76 12.89
N MET A 245 5.00 -9.38 13.77
CA MET A 245 3.53 -9.36 13.72
C MET A 245 2.92 -7.99 14.05
N LYS A 246 3.72 -7.00 14.41
CA LYS A 246 3.34 -5.58 14.39
C LYS A 246 3.00 -5.06 12.97
N PHE A 247 3.49 -5.73 11.92
CA PHE A 247 3.20 -5.38 10.53
C PHE A 247 1.86 -5.92 10.02
N ASP A 248 1.18 -6.73 10.81
CA ASP A 248 -0.07 -7.39 10.39
C ASP A 248 -1.27 -6.43 10.26
N MET A 249 -1.01 -5.15 10.41
CA MET A 249 -1.92 -4.03 10.20
C MET A 249 -1.59 -3.20 8.95
N CYS A 250 -0.63 -3.63 8.12
CA CYS A 250 -0.18 -2.84 6.96
C CYS A 250 -1.27 -2.68 5.88
N GLY A 251 -2.26 -3.56 5.80
CA GLY A 251 -3.43 -3.37 4.96
C GLY A 251 -4.22 -2.12 5.34
N GLY A 252 -4.54 -1.96 6.63
CA GLY A 252 -5.22 -0.77 7.16
C GLY A 252 -4.35 0.49 7.06
N ALA A 253 -3.05 0.36 7.31
CA ALA A 253 -2.09 1.45 7.11
C ALA A 253 -2.04 1.93 5.65
N SER A 254 -2.17 1.01 4.69
CA SER A 254 -2.24 1.34 3.26
C SER A 254 -3.50 2.14 2.94
N VAL A 255 -4.65 1.75 3.49
CA VAL A 255 -5.90 2.52 3.32
C VAL A 255 -5.76 3.92 3.91
N LEU A 256 -5.20 4.08 5.12
CA LEU A 256 -4.91 5.39 5.71
C LEU A 256 -3.97 6.23 4.84
N GLY A 257 -2.92 5.59 4.26
CA GLY A 257 -2.00 6.26 3.34
C GLY A 257 -2.68 6.76 2.06
N VAL A 258 -3.58 5.96 1.49
CA VAL A 258 -4.38 6.35 0.31
C VAL A 258 -5.32 7.51 0.66
N MET A 259 -6.05 7.44 1.78
CA MET A 259 -6.96 8.51 2.20
C MET A 259 -6.19 9.83 2.46
N SER A 260 -4.99 9.75 3.06
CA SER A 260 -4.11 10.91 3.22
C SER A 260 -3.70 11.51 1.86
N ALA A 261 -3.28 10.70 0.89
CA ALA A 261 -2.91 11.18 -0.43
C ALA A 261 -4.12 11.83 -1.16
N LEU A 262 -5.30 11.20 -1.09
CA LEU A 262 -6.53 11.74 -1.69
C LEU A 262 -6.91 13.11 -1.15
N SER A 263 -6.70 13.34 0.16
CA SER A 263 -6.99 14.65 0.78
C SER A 263 -6.15 15.80 0.22
N GLU A 264 -4.97 15.49 -0.34
CA GLU A 264 -4.04 16.48 -0.88
C GLU A 264 -4.22 16.74 -2.38
N VAL A 265 -4.61 15.69 -3.15
CA VAL A 265 -4.67 15.81 -4.63
C VAL A 265 -6.07 16.12 -5.18
N ALA A 266 -7.10 16.12 -4.34
CA ALA A 266 -8.48 16.50 -4.67
C ALA A 266 -9.00 15.84 -5.98
N LEU A 267 -8.88 14.52 -6.11
CA LEU A 267 -9.37 13.78 -7.27
C LEU A 267 -10.89 13.79 -7.36
N ASP A 268 -11.44 13.90 -8.57
CA ASP A 268 -12.89 13.85 -8.85
C ASP A 268 -13.44 12.41 -8.80
N ILE A 269 -13.31 11.77 -7.64
CA ILE A 269 -13.79 10.41 -7.35
C ILE A 269 -14.35 10.35 -5.93
N ASN A 270 -15.15 9.32 -5.64
CA ASN A 270 -15.56 8.98 -4.28
C ASN A 270 -14.84 7.69 -3.84
N VAL A 271 -14.34 7.69 -2.62
CA VAL A 271 -13.64 6.52 -2.04
C VAL A 271 -14.13 6.28 -0.63
N VAL A 272 -14.34 5.01 -0.28
CA VAL A 272 -14.65 4.59 1.09
C VAL A 272 -13.52 3.69 1.58
N GLY A 273 -12.84 4.11 2.65
CA GLY A 273 -11.86 3.29 3.38
C GLY A 273 -12.54 2.58 4.56
N LEU A 274 -12.37 1.27 4.64
CA LEU A 274 -12.87 0.44 5.76
C LEU A 274 -11.68 -0.27 6.39
N ILE A 275 -11.47 -0.06 7.70
CA ILE A 275 -10.31 -0.62 8.41
C ILE A 275 -10.81 -1.35 9.65
N PRO A 276 -11.04 -2.69 9.57
CA PRO A 276 -11.29 -3.50 10.75
C PRO A 276 -10.00 -3.62 11.56
N ALA A 277 -9.96 -3.00 12.75
CA ALA A 277 -8.78 -2.92 13.59
C ALA A 277 -9.00 -3.71 14.89
N VAL A 278 -8.13 -4.70 15.13
CA VAL A 278 -8.19 -5.60 16.29
C VAL A 278 -6.78 -5.98 16.76
N GLU A 279 -6.67 -6.61 17.91
CA GLU A 279 -5.51 -7.39 18.35
C GLU A 279 -5.90 -8.86 18.51
N ASN A 280 -5.09 -9.80 18.01
CA ASN A 280 -5.29 -11.23 18.17
C ASN A 280 -4.40 -11.77 19.29
N MET A 281 -4.98 -12.02 20.46
CA MET A 281 -4.25 -12.37 21.69
C MET A 281 -4.75 -13.70 22.29
N PRO A 282 -3.89 -14.47 22.99
CA PRO A 282 -4.33 -15.59 23.80
C PRO A 282 -4.83 -15.06 25.17
N SER A 283 -6.02 -15.46 25.57
CA SER A 283 -6.55 -15.16 26.90
C SER A 283 -7.69 -16.13 27.25
N GLY A 284 -8.25 -15.99 28.47
CA GLY A 284 -9.44 -16.76 28.89
C GLY A 284 -10.69 -16.46 28.06
N ASN A 285 -10.74 -15.33 27.34
CA ASN A 285 -11.86 -14.94 26.49
C ASN A 285 -11.61 -15.22 25.01
N ALA A 286 -10.45 -15.81 24.66
CA ALA A 286 -10.09 -16.07 23.27
C ALA A 286 -11.01 -17.08 22.61
N THR A 287 -11.26 -16.86 21.31
CA THR A 287 -11.89 -17.85 20.45
C THR A 287 -11.03 -19.11 20.39
N LYS A 288 -11.65 -20.28 20.45
CA LYS A 288 -10.98 -21.58 20.48
C LYS A 288 -11.15 -22.32 19.17
N PRO A 289 -10.19 -23.10 18.73
CA PRO A 289 -10.40 -24.07 17.65
C PRO A 289 -11.62 -24.97 17.98
N GLY A 290 -12.54 -25.09 17.00
CA GLY A 290 -13.82 -25.77 17.15
C GLY A 290 -15.01 -24.84 17.48
N ASP A 291 -14.77 -23.58 17.83
CA ASP A 291 -15.86 -22.61 18.00
C ASP A 291 -16.55 -22.34 16.65
N VAL A 292 -17.86 -22.14 16.67
CA VAL A 292 -18.64 -21.71 15.51
C VAL A 292 -19.17 -20.31 15.76
N ILE A 293 -18.87 -19.41 14.84
CA ILE A 293 -19.31 -18.01 14.88
C ILE A 293 -20.23 -17.70 13.70
N LYS A 294 -21.08 -16.69 13.86
CA LYS A 294 -21.95 -16.18 12.81
C LYS A 294 -21.45 -14.82 12.36
N SER A 295 -21.11 -14.69 11.07
CA SER A 295 -20.71 -13.40 10.48
C SER A 295 -21.89 -12.46 10.28
N MET A 296 -21.61 -11.19 9.98
CA MET A 296 -22.59 -10.17 9.65
C MET A 296 -23.49 -10.58 8.47
N SER A 297 -22.97 -11.34 7.50
CA SER A 297 -23.73 -11.84 6.36
C SER A 297 -24.72 -12.97 6.74
N GLY A 298 -24.65 -13.48 7.96
CA GLY A 298 -25.43 -14.63 8.44
C GLY A 298 -24.76 -15.98 8.23
N ILE A 299 -23.68 -16.05 7.46
CA ILE A 299 -22.90 -17.27 7.24
C ILE A 299 -22.21 -17.67 8.54
N THR A 300 -22.33 -18.97 8.88
CA THR A 300 -21.66 -19.56 10.05
C THR A 300 -20.28 -20.09 9.67
N ILE A 301 -19.29 -19.88 10.54
CA ILE A 301 -17.89 -20.19 10.30
C ILE A 301 -17.37 -21.04 11.45
N GLU A 302 -16.87 -22.26 11.14
CA GLU A 302 -16.12 -23.07 12.09
C GLU A 302 -14.67 -22.58 12.14
N ILE A 303 -14.19 -22.23 13.32
CA ILE A 303 -12.82 -21.78 13.55
C ILE A 303 -11.95 -23.01 13.80
N LEU A 304 -11.17 -23.42 12.81
CA LEU A 304 -10.22 -24.52 12.96
C LEU A 304 -8.82 -24.05 13.35
N ASN A 305 -8.49 -22.78 13.03
CA ASN A 305 -7.21 -22.17 13.37
C ASN A 305 -7.41 -20.69 13.69
N THR A 306 -7.09 -20.26 14.90
CA THR A 306 -7.23 -18.86 15.33
C THR A 306 -6.14 -17.95 14.79
N ASP A 307 -5.08 -18.50 14.16
CA ASP A 307 -4.04 -17.79 13.40
C ASP A 307 -4.46 -17.48 11.95
N ALA A 308 -5.70 -17.81 11.58
CA ALA A 308 -6.36 -17.40 10.34
C ALA A 308 -7.45 -16.36 10.65
N GLU A 309 -7.11 -15.35 11.39
CA GLU A 309 -7.95 -14.29 11.97
C GLU A 309 -8.24 -13.16 10.99
N GLY A 310 -7.28 -12.83 10.12
CA GLY A 310 -7.42 -11.71 9.16
C GLY A 310 -8.65 -11.85 8.28
N ARG A 311 -8.92 -13.05 7.77
CA ARG A 311 -10.12 -13.31 6.96
C ARG A 311 -11.42 -13.19 7.77
N LEU A 312 -11.36 -13.42 9.07
CA LEU A 312 -12.51 -13.30 9.97
C LEU A 312 -12.91 -11.83 10.20
N ILE A 313 -11.94 -10.94 10.32
CA ILE A 313 -12.24 -9.51 10.43
C ILE A 313 -12.63 -8.91 9.07
N LEU A 314 -12.04 -9.41 7.98
CA LEU A 314 -12.33 -8.93 6.63
C LEU A 314 -13.73 -9.34 6.16
N CYS A 315 -14.23 -10.53 6.49
CA CYS A 315 -15.54 -10.98 6.01
C CYS A 315 -16.68 -10.08 6.49
N ASP A 316 -16.64 -9.58 7.72
CA ASP A 316 -17.62 -8.63 8.24
C ASP A 316 -17.45 -7.23 7.63
N ALA A 317 -16.20 -6.77 7.46
CA ALA A 317 -15.91 -5.49 6.82
C ALA A 317 -16.32 -5.48 5.33
N LEU A 318 -16.09 -6.58 4.60
CA LEU A 318 -16.52 -6.75 3.22
C LEU A 318 -18.06 -6.79 3.11
N THR A 319 -18.73 -7.48 4.03
CA THR A 319 -20.20 -7.45 4.11
C THR A 319 -20.71 -6.03 4.38
N TYR A 320 -20.06 -5.30 5.28
CA TYR A 320 -20.40 -3.91 5.59
C TYR A 320 -20.20 -2.97 4.41
N ALA A 321 -19.20 -3.21 3.55
CA ALA A 321 -18.89 -2.41 2.37
C ALA A 321 -20.08 -2.29 1.39
N ASN A 322 -20.94 -3.32 1.32
CA ASN A 322 -22.10 -3.35 0.41
C ASN A 322 -23.08 -2.19 0.62
N ARG A 323 -23.18 -1.64 1.84
CA ARG A 323 -24.06 -0.48 2.15
C ARG A 323 -23.74 0.78 1.36
N PHE A 324 -22.49 0.93 0.90
CA PHE A 324 -22.03 2.06 0.10
C PHE A 324 -22.28 1.86 -1.39
N LYS A 325 -22.79 0.70 -1.82
CA LYS A 325 -23.01 0.32 -3.23
C LYS A 325 -21.80 0.61 -4.10
N PRO A 326 -20.60 0.11 -3.76
CA PRO A 326 -19.36 0.45 -4.44
C PRO A 326 -19.34 -0.10 -5.86
N LYS A 327 -18.67 0.63 -6.78
CA LYS A 327 -18.39 0.16 -8.14
C LYS A 327 -17.38 -0.99 -8.11
N TYR A 328 -16.35 -0.85 -7.28
CA TYR A 328 -15.29 -1.82 -7.04
C TYR A 328 -14.98 -1.88 -5.56
N VAL A 329 -14.60 -3.06 -5.09
CA VAL A 329 -14.06 -3.26 -3.75
C VAL A 329 -12.68 -3.90 -3.89
N VAL A 330 -11.67 -3.31 -3.26
CA VAL A 330 -10.33 -3.90 -3.17
C VAL A 330 -9.97 -4.06 -1.71
N ASP A 331 -9.75 -5.28 -1.25
CA ASP A 331 -9.18 -5.47 0.07
C ASP A 331 -7.67 -5.73 0.02
N ILE A 332 -6.98 -5.24 1.04
CA ILE A 332 -5.53 -5.24 1.16
C ILE A 332 -5.19 -5.85 2.51
N ALA A 333 -4.46 -6.97 2.51
CA ALA A 333 -4.16 -7.65 3.76
C ALA A 333 -2.82 -8.40 3.72
N THR A 334 -2.09 -8.35 4.81
CA THR A 334 -1.02 -9.29 5.14
C THR A 334 -1.67 -10.61 5.57
N LEU A 335 -2.20 -11.37 4.58
CA LEU A 335 -3.17 -12.41 4.89
C LEU A 335 -2.54 -13.78 5.04
N THR A 336 -1.62 -14.16 4.14
CA THR A 336 -1.08 -15.51 4.15
C THR A 336 0.42 -15.58 3.94
N GLY A 337 1.11 -16.32 4.79
CA GLY A 337 2.52 -16.67 4.53
C GLY A 337 2.71 -17.52 3.27
N ALA A 338 1.64 -18.19 2.79
CA ALA A 338 1.68 -19.01 1.59
C ALA A 338 1.96 -18.19 0.31
N VAL A 339 1.57 -16.92 0.24
CA VAL A 339 1.86 -16.05 -0.90
C VAL A 339 3.36 -15.84 -1.08
N ILE A 340 4.12 -15.77 0.01
CA ILE A 340 5.59 -15.62 -0.03
C ILE A 340 6.22 -16.85 -0.69
N GLY A 341 5.73 -18.04 -0.38
CA GLY A 341 6.20 -19.28 -1.00
C GLY A 341 5.91 -19.36 -2.50
N ALA A 342 4.78 -18.76 -2.94
CA ALA A 342 4.37 -18.77 -4.34
C ALA A 342 5.03 -17.67 -5.18
N LEU A 343 5.11 -16.43 -4.68
CA LEU A 343 5.45 -15.24 -5.45
C LEU A 343 6.71 -14.51 -4.94
N GLY A 344 7.24 -14.88 -3.77
CA GLY A 344 8.36 -14.21 -3.14
C GLY A 344 8.01 -12.80 -2.67
N LYS A 345 8.98 -11.86 -2.83
CA LYS A 345 8.86 -10.47 -2.34
C LYS A 345 8.75 -9.42 -3.46
N PHE A 346 8.47 -9.84 -4.69
CA PHE A 346 8.56 -8.95 -5.86
C PHE A 346 7.20 -8.61 -6.48
N THR A 347 6.14 -9.27 -6.04
CA THR A 347 4.81 -9.05 -6.60
C THR A 347 3.74 -9.47 -5.58
N THR A 348 2.67 -8.69 -5.52
CA THR A 348 1.51 -8.95 -4.67
C THR A 348 0.64 -10.04 -5.27
N GLY A 349 0.15 -10.98 -4.45
CA GLY A 349 -0.83 -11.96 -4.88
C GLY A 349 -2.22 -11.34 -4.99
N MET A 350 -2.90 -11.54 -6.11
CA MET A 350 -4.25 -11.03 -6.34
C MET A 350 -5.23 -12.16 -6.61
N LEU A 351 -6.41 -12.10 -5.99
CA LEU A 351 -7.57 -12.92 -6.32
C LEU A 351 -8.77 -12.02 -6.61
N SER A 352 -9.58 -12.35 -7.59
CA SER A 352 -10.71 -11.50 -7.98
C SER A 352 -11.90 -12.33 -8.49
N ASN A 353 -13.10 -11.84 -8.24
CA ASN A 353 -14.33 -12.35 -8.85
C ASN A 353 -14.71 -11.61 -10.15
N SER A 354 -13.85 -10.68 -10.62
CA SER A 354 -14.07 -9.84 -11.81
C SER A 354 -12.79 -9.71 -12.63
N GLU A 355 -12.79 -10.25 -13.85
CA GLU A 355 -11.68 -10.11 -14.79
C GLU A 355 -11.40 -8.64 -15.14
N GLU A 356 -12.44 -7.82 -15.34
CA GLU A 356 -12.29 -6.39 -15.60
C GLU A 356 -11.49 -5.69 -14.48
N LEU A 357 -11.81 -5.96 -13.21
CA LEU A 357 -11.10 -5.37 -12.09
C LEU A 357 -9.66 -5.91 -12.00
N ALA A 358 -9.47 -7.20 -12.27
CA ALA A 358 -8.15 -7.82 -12.28
C ALA A 358 -7.23 -7.17 -13.34
N GLU A 359 -7.72 -6.98 -14.57
CA GLU A 359 -6.99 -6.32 -15.64
C GLU A 359 -6.61 -4.86 -15.30
N ILE A 360 -7.55 -4.12 -14.70
CA ILE A 360 -7.29 -2.75 -14.21
C ILE A 360 -6.14 -2.76 -13.19
N LEU A 361 -6.18 -3.65 -12.20
CA LEU A 361 -5.17 -3.72 -11.15
C LEU A 361 -3.81 -4.16 -11.69
N VAL A 362 -3.76 -5.11 -12.63
CA VAL A 362 -2.52 -5.50 -13.31
C VAL A 362 -1.93 -4.32 -14.08
N SER A 363 -2.75 -3.56 -14.81
CA SER A 363 -2.32 -2.37 -15.54
C SER A 363 -1.77 -1.29 -14.60
N CYS A 364 -2.49 -1.00 -13.52
CA CYS A 364 -2.05 -0.04 -12.49
C CYS A 364 -0.76 -0.48 -11.80
N GLY A 365 -0.63 -1.77 -11.47
CA GLY A 365 0.57 -2.31 -10.86
C GLY A 365 1.79 -2.20 -11.76
N ASN A 366 1.63 -2.44 -13.06
CA ASN A 366 2.70 -2.29 -14.03
C ASN A 366 3.13 -0.82 -14.20
N SER A 367 2.20 0.12 -14.25
CA SER A 367 2.51 1.55 -14.41
C SER A 367 3.08 2.20 -13.15
N SER A 368 2.65 1.77 -11.96
CA SER A 368 3.14 2.29 -10.68
C SER A 368 4.45 1.63 -10.20
N GLY A 369 4.82 0.48 -10.80
CA GLY A 369 5.95 -0.34 -10.36
C GLY A 369 5.63 -1.23 -9.16
N ASP A 370 4.36 -1.31 -8.72
CA ASP A 370 3.86 -2.17 -7.64
C ASP A 370 3.02 -3.31 -8.24
N ARG A 371 3.72 -4.30 -8.79
CA ARG A 371 3.12 -5.36 -9.62
C ARG A 371 2.25 -6.30 -8.82
N VAL A 372 1.19 -6.76 -9.46
CA VAL A 372 0.29 -7.79 -8.94
C VAL A 372 0.28 -9.01 -9.88
N TRP A 373 0.00 -10.18 -9.33
CA TRP A 373 -0.16 -11.42 -10.09
C TRP A 373 -1.44 -12.14 -9.67
N GLN A 374 -2.32 -12.40 -10.65
CA GLN A 374 -3.60 -13.04 -10.39
C GLN A 374 -3.41 -14.54 -10.15
N LEU A 375 -3.96 -15.02 -9.04
CA LEU A 375 -4.07 -16.41 -8.66
C LEU A 375 -5.48 -16.92 -8.94
N PRO A 376 -5.67 -18.26 -9.18
CA PRO A 376 -6.97 -18.80 -9.53
C PRO A 376 -7.96 -18.78 -8.36
N LEU A 377 -9.26 -18.57 -8.67
CA LEU A 377 -10.37 -18.62 -7.71
C LEU A 377 -11.36 -19.71 -8.15
N TRP A 378 -10.94 -20.99 -8.09
CA TRP A 378 -11.71 -22.12 -8.62
C TRP A 378 -12.46 -22.89 -7.54
N LYS A 379 -13.55 -23.55 -7.94
CA LYS A 379 -14.43 -24.32 -7.04
C LYS A 379 -13.72 -25.47 -6.33
N GLU A 380 -12.70 -26.04 -6.94
CA GLU A 380 -11.88 -27.12 -6.37
C GLU A 380 -11.17 -26.67 -5.09
N TYR A 381 -10.66 -25.45 -5.06
CA TYR A 381 -10.07 -24.87 -3.85
C TYR A 381 -11.11 -24.48 -2.81
N ASP A 382 -12.24 -23.93 -3.25
CA ASP A 382 -13.36 -23.57 -2.38
C ASP A 382 -13.96 -24.78 -1.64
N GLN A 383 -13.94 -25.97 -2.26
CA GLN A 383 -14.38 -27.21 -1.62
C GLN A 383 -13.56 -27.60 -0.39
N GLN A 384 -12.32 -27.11 -0.26
CA GLN A 384 -11.49 -27.37 0.92
C GLN A 384 -11.98 -26.64 2.17
N LEU A 385 -12.88 -25.67 2.04
CA LEU A 385 -13.47 -24.92 3.15
C LEU A 385 -14.71 -25.57 3.75
N LYS A 386 -15.02 -26.81 3.40
CA LYS A 386 -16.18 -27.52 3.95
C LYS A 386 -16.02 -27.74 5.44
N SER A 387 -17.09 -27.47 6.19
CA SER A 387 -17.24 -27.80 7.60
C SER A 387 -18.38 -28.81 7.77
N ASN A 388 -18.28 -29.64 8.80
CA ASN A 388 -19.38 -30.51 9.25
C ASN A 388 -20.28 -29.82 10.29
N PHE A 389 -19.89 -28.67 10.82
CA PHE A 389 -20.54 -28.00 11.93
C PHE A 389 -21.04 -26.59 11.59
N ALA A 390 -20.60 -26.03 10.46
CA ALA A 390 -20.95 -24.69 10.00
C ALA A 390 -21.07 -24.65 8.47
N ASP A 391 -21.43 -23.51 7.90
CA ASP A 391 -21.51 -23.33 6.44
C ASP A 391 -20.13 -23.45 5.78
N LEU A 392 -19.06 -23.02 6.49
CA LEU A 392 -17.67 -23.18 6.04
C LEU A 392 -16.69 -23.15 7.24
N ALA A 393 -15.49 -23.67 7.01
CA ALA A 393 -14.37 -23.54 7.93
C ALA A 393 -13.52 -22.28 7.58
N ASN A 394 -12.80 -21.72 8.57
CA ASN A 394 -11.96 -20.57 8.34
C ASN A 394 -10.64 -20.88 7.63
N ILE A 395 -10.24 -22.15 7.52
CA ILE A 395 -9.05 -22.58 6.76
C ILE A 395 -9.37 -23.75 5.83
N GLY A 396 -8.63 -23.82 4.71
CA GLY A 396 -8.55 -25.00 3.83
C GLY A 396 -7.28 -25.81 4.10
N GLY A 397 -7.08 -26.88 3.34
CA GLY A 397 -5.90 -27.76 3.46
C GLY A 397 -4.66 -27.17 2.76
N GLU A 398 -4.65 -27.20 1.44
CA GLU A 398 -3.51 -26.77 0.61
C GLU A 398 -3.79 -25.42 -0.05
N ALA A 399 -2.73 -24.81 -0.66
CA ALA A 399 -2.82 -23.54 -1.38
C ALA A 399 -3.44 -22.41 -0.54
N GLY A 400 -2.87 -22.15 0.65
CA GLY A 400 -3.43 -21.26 1.66
C GLY A 400 -3.87 -19.87 1.18
N THR A 401 -3.14 -19.24 0.26
CA THR A 401 -3.52 -17.95 -0.33
C THR A 401 -4.81 -18.07 -1.15
N ILE A 402 -4.92 -19.14 -1.95
CA ILE A 402 -6.09 -19.35 -2.82
C ILE A 402 -7.32 -19.69 -1.98
N THR A 403 -7.18 -20.57 -0.98
CA THR A 403 -8.30 -20.93 -0.08
C THR A 403 -8.72 -19.73 0.80
N ALA A 404 -7.79 -18.85 1.18
CA ALA A 404 -8.13 -17.59 1.83
C ALA A 404 -8.96 -16.68 0.93
N GLY A 405 -8.58 -16.55 -0.34
CA GLY A 405 -9.37 -15.82 -1.34
C GLY A 405 -10.75 -16.45 -1.57
N CYS A 406 -10.84 -17.79 -1.63
CA CYS A 406 -12.12 -18.50 -1.72
C CYS A 406 -13.01 -18.19 -0.50
N PHE A 407 -12.44 -18.15 0.70
CA PHE A 407 -13.18 -17.76 1.90
C PHE A 407 -13.76 -16.35 1.75
N LEU A 408 -12.92 -15.35 1.40
CA LEU A 408 -13.36 -13.95 1.24
C LEU A 408 -14.41 -13.81 0.13
N SER A 409 -14.29 -14.54 -0.96
CA SER A 409 -15.23 -14.51 -2.10
C SER A 409 -16.67 -14.85 -1.71
N ARG A 410 -16.88 -15.58 -0.61
CA ARG A 410 -18.22 -15.91 -0.10
C ARG A 410 -18.98 -14.67 0.39
N PHE A 411 -18.26 -13.60 0.75
CA PHE A 411 -18.78 -12.36 1.32
C PHE A 411 -18.80 -11.18 0.33
N THR A 412 -18.46 -11.44 -0.96
CA THR A 412 -18.27 -10.38 -1.97
C THR A 412 -19.13 -10.58 -3.23
N LYS A 413 -20.21 -11.35 -3.14
CA LYS A 413 -21.04 -11.76 -4.29
C LYS A 413 -21.80 -10.60 -4.94
N ASP A 414 -22.05 -9.53 -4.21
CA ASP A 414 -22.92 -8.44 -4.64
C ASP A 414 -22.20 -7.34 -5.41
N TYR A 415 -20.85 -7.43 -5.55
CA TYR A 415 -20.04 -6.41 -6.19
C TYR A 415 -18.76 -7.01 -6.82
N LYS A 416 -18.11 -6.25 -7.70
CA LYS A 416 -16.80 -6.59 -8.27
C LYS A 416 -15.73 -6.39 -7.21
N TRP A 417 -14.98 -7.44 -6.93
CA TRP A 417 -14.02 -7.49 -5.83
C TRP A 417 -12.67 -8.05 -6.27
N ALA A 418 -11.63 -7.54 -5.63
CA ALA A 418 -10.29 -8.10 -5.66
C ALA A 418 -9.66 -8.07 -4.26
N HIS A 419 -8.93 -9.13 -3.94
CA HIS A 419 -8.06 -9.25 -2.76
C HIS A 419 -6.61 -9.08 -3.17
N LEU A 420 -5.87 -8.26 -2.43
CA LEU A 420 -4.42 -8.09 -2.56
C LEU A 420 -3.73 -8.64 -1.30
N ASP A 421 -3.05 -9.78 -1.44
CA ASP A 421 -2.25 -10.38 -0.37
C ASP A 421 -0.84 -9.78 -0.38
N ILE A 422 -0.56 -8.97 0.63
CA ILE A 422 0.68 -8.20 0.78
C ILE A 422 1.59 -8.75 1.90
N ALA A 423 1.45 -10.03 2.27
CA ALA A 423 2.24 -10.64 3.34
C ALA A 423 3.73 -10.87 2.97
N GLY A 424 4.14 -10.66 1.70
CA GLY A 424 5.47 -10.90 1.17
C GLY A 424 6.42 -9.73 1.03
#